data_242c70800f45a2943e94aeda8a889b67
#
_entry.id   242c70800f45a2943e94aeda8a889b67
#
_cell.length_a   1.000
_cell.length_b   1.000
_cell.length_c   1.000
_cell.angle_alpha   90.00
_cell.angle_beta   90.00
_cell.angle_gamma   90.00
#
_symmetry.space_group_name_H-M   'P 1'
#
loop_
_entity.id
_entity.type
_entity.pdbx_description
1 polymer ?
#
loop_
_entity_poly.entity_id
_entity_poly.type
_entity_poly.pdbx_seq_one_letter_code
_entity_poly.pdbx_strand_id
1 'polypeptide(L)'
;GQFVSALFKISGDSTALKRCRFLITQINNKLDTIHFNNYDWYTNEDLIRNIADVGGMLFDWCYNDLPSTMRQHFAQNLYKLSSYFMNNYILSSAGTAYVTGHNIWNVYYANQYAIVLDSADGLSQLQRDTVKTWYRVSYDKAIKEILPVAGYYRDDDGGWNWTAAYAMWSLVDEFQ
;
A
#
# COMPACT_ATOMS: atom_id res chain seq x y z
N GLY A 1 6.35 -9.89 -7.60
CA GLY A 1 5.72 -8.67 -8.16
C GLY A 1 6.76 -7.58 -8.36
N GLN A 2 7.34 -7.05 -7.31
CA GLN A 2 8.31 -5.95 -7.32
C GLN A 2 9.48 -6.21 -8.29
N PHE A 3 10.13 -7.36 -8.18
CA PHE A 3 11.26 -7.71 -9.05
C PHE A 3 10.89 -7.70 -10.53
N VAL A 4 9.72 -8.18 -10.89
CA VAL A 4 9.28 -8.26 -12.29
C VAL A 4 8.98 -6.87 -12.85
N SER A 5 8.34 -6.00 -12.08
CA SER A 5 8.07 -4.62 -12.50
C SER A 5 9.35 -3.79 -12.59
N ALA A 6 10.28 -3.95 -11.65
CA ALA A 6 11.59 -3.34 -11.71
C ALA A 6 12.37 -3.79 -12.96
N LEU A 7 12.39 -5.10 -13.24
CA LEU A 7 13.04 -5.65 -14.42
C LEU A 7 12.46 -5.02 -15.70
N PHE A 8 11.14 -4.94 -15.81
CA PHE A 8 10.50 -4.28 -16.95
C PHE A 8 10.90 -2.80 -17.06
N LYS A 9 10.82 -2.06 -15.95
CA LYS A 9 11.13 -0.63 -15.93
C LYS A 9 12.56 -0.32 -16.37
N ILE A 10 13.53 -1.16 -15.99
CA ILE A 10 14.95 -0.98 -16.29
C ILE A 10 15.30 -1.47 -17.69
N SER A 11 14.80 -2.63 -18.11
CA SER A 11 15.23 -3.31 -19.31
C SER A 11 14.29 -3.15 -20.51
N GLY A 12 13.03 -2.75 -20.29
CA GLY A 12 11.98 -2.76 -21.31
C GLY A 12 11.57 -4.17 -21.78
N ASP A 13 11.90 -5.22 -21.00
CA ASP A 13 11.65 -6.61 -21.37
C ASP A 13 10.15 -6.90 -21.51
N SER A 14 9.75 -7.24 -22.73
CA SER A 14 8.33 -7.57 -23.04
C SER A 14 7.82 -8.80 -22.27
N THR A 15 8.69 -9.73 -21.89
CA THR A 15 8.32 -10.89 -21.07
C THR A 15 8.01 -10.46 -19.64
N ALA A 16 8.80 -9.54 -19.09
CA ALA A 16 8.53 -8.95 -17.79
C ALA A 16 7.20 -8.18 -17.81
N LEU A 17 6.91 -7.40 -18.86
CA LEU A 17 5.62 -6.73 -19.00
C LEU A 17 4.42 -7.71 -19.06
N LYS A 18 4.55 -8.81 -19.80
CA LYS A 18 3.51 -9.86 -19.82
C LYS A 18 3.27 -10.42 -18.43
N ARG A 19 4.31 -10.64 -17.64
CA ARG A 19 4.20 -11.11 -16.25
C ARG A 19 3.56 -10.05 -15.34
N CYS A 20 3.90 -8.77 -15.50
CA CYS A 20 3.23 -7.68 -14.79
C CYS A 20 1.73 -7.68 -15.07
N ARG A 21 1.32 -7.74 -16.33
CA ARG A 21 -0.10 -7.80 -16.73
C ARG A 21 -0.81 -9.04 -16.16
N PHE A 22 -0.15 -10.18 -16.18
CA PHE A 22 -0.68 -11.40 -15.56
C PHE A 22 -0.90 -11.22 -14.05
N LEU A 23 0.09 -10.71 -13.32
CA LEU A 23 -0.02 -10.46 -11.88
C LEU A 23 -1.13 -9.47 -11.55
N ILE A 24 -1.23 -8.36 -12.30
CA ILE A 24 -2.31 -7.37 -12.14
C ILE A 24 -3.68 -8.02 -12.36
N THR A 25 -3.80 -8.90 -13.36
CA THR A 25 -5.05 -9.64 -13.60
C THR A 25 -5.40 -10.54 -12.40
N GLN A 26 -4.42 -11.27 -11.85
CA GLN A 26 -4.66 -12.12 -10.67
C GLN A 26 -5.06 -11.30 -9.45
N ILE A 27 -4.40 -10.17 -9.22
CA ILE A 27 -4.72 -9.25 -8.12
C ILE A 27 -6.12 -8.68 -8.30
N ASN A 28 -6.48 -8.20 -9.49
CA ASN A 28 -7.82 -7.70 -9.78
C ASN A 28 -8.89 -8.75 -9.50
N ASN A 29 -8.72 -9.96 -10.06
CA ASN A 29 -9.66 -11.05 -9.85
C ASN A 29 -9.83 -11.36 -8.35
N LYS A 30 -8.76 -11.28 -7.57
CA LYS A 30 -8.83 -11.49 -6.12
C LYS A 30 -9.53 -10.33 -5.43
N LEU A 31 -9.17 -9.09 -5.72
CA LEU A 31 -9.79 -7.91 -5.11
C LEU A 31 -11.27 -7.79 -5.43
N ASP A 32 -11.70 -8.22 -6.63
CA ASP A 32 -13.12 -8.26 -7.02
C ASP A 32 -13.96 -9.20 -6.16
N THR A 33 -13.33 -10.23 -5.56
CA THR A 33 -14.01 -11.18 -4.67
C THR A 33 -14.04 -10.74 -3.20
N ILE A 34 -13.34 -9.67 -2.83
CA ILE A 34 -13.24 -9.21 -1.45
C ILE A 34 -14.38 -8.28 -1.12
N HIS A 35 -15.14 -8.62 -0.09
CA HIS A 35 -16.16 -7.77 0.51
C HIS A 35 -15.56 -7.01 1.70
N PHE A 36 -14.91 -5.88 1.44
CA PHE A 36 -14.17 -5.12 2.45
C PHE A 36 -14.97 -4.75 3.70
N ASN A 37 -16.28 -4.57 3.60
CA ASN A 37 -17.13 -4.25 4.77
C ASN A 37 -17.24 -5.39 5.80
N ASN A 38 -17.02 -6.64 5.36
CA ASN A 38 -17.09 -7.84 6.19
C ASN A 38 -15.76 -8.60 6.18
N TYR A 39 -14.68 -7.92 5.80
CA TYR A 39 -13.39 -8.56 5.64
C TYR A 39 -12.70 -8.69 7.00
N ASP A 40 -12.40 -9.91 7.39
CA ASP A 40 -11.57 -10.18 8.55
C ASP A 40 -10.09 -10.08 8.16
N TRP A 41 -9.49 -8.95 8.51
CA TRP A 41 -8.08 -8.68 8.30
C TRP A 41 -7.19 -9.74 8.95
N TYR A 42 -7.47 -10.13 10.17
CA TYR A 42 -6.62 -11.05 10.92
C TYR A 42 -6.52 -12.43 10.30
N THR A 43 -7.59 -12.92 9.69
CA THR A 43 -7.60 -14.22 9.01
C THR A 43 -6.97 -14.18 7.62
N ASN A 44 -6.85 -13.01 7.00
CA ASN A 44 -6.41 -12.85 5.62
C ASN A 44 -5.28 -11.82 5.45
N GLU A 45 -4.65 -11.43 6.55
CA GLU A 45 -3.65 -10.38 6.60
C GLU A 45 -2.52 -10.60 5.60
N ASP A 46 -1.92 -11.78 5.57
CA ASP A 46 -0.81 -12.09 4.68
C ASP A 46 -1.17 -11.91 3.21
N LEU A 47 -2.38 -12.30 2.82
CA LEU A 47 -2.83 -12.15 1.44
C LEU A 47 -2.96 -10.67 1.05
N ILE A 48 -3.65 -9.90 1.89
CA ILE A 48 -3.88 -8.46 1.62
C ILE A 48 -2.58 -7.69 1.67
N ARG A 49 -1.70 -8.00 2.62
CA ARG A 49 -0.39 -7.38 2.71
C ARG A 49 0.46 -7.70 1.48
N ASN A 50 0.52 -8.95 1.04
CA ASN A 50 1.23 -9.30 -0.18
C ASN A 50 0.67 -8.58 -1.43
N ILE A 51 -0.64 -8.35 -1.49
CA ILE A 51 -1.26 -7.55 -2.56
C ILE A 51 -0.86 -6.08 -2.39
N ALA A 52 -0.89 -5.57 -1.16
CA ALA A 52 -0.56 -4.18 -0.87
C ALA A 52 0.90 -3.85 -1.22
N ASP A 53 1.84 -4.70 -0.83
CA ASP A 53 3.28 -4.52 -1.11
C ASP A 53 3.60 -4.41 -2.60
N VAL A 54 2.91 -5.16 -3.43
CA VAL A 54 3.25 -5.22 -4.85
C VAL A 54 2.32 -4.41 -5.75
N GLY A 55 1.11 -4.12 -5.27
CA GLY A 55 0.05 -3.51 -6.08
C GLY A 55 0.42 -2.11 -6.55
N GLY A 56 0.89 -1.27 -5.65
CA GLY A 56 1.29 0.10 -5.97
C GLY A 56 2.45 0.13 -6.97
N MET A 57 3.50 -0.64 -6.73
CA MET A 57 4.67 -0.70 -7.61
C MET A 57 4.35 -1.28 -8.98
N LEU A 58 3.53 -2.34 -9.06
CA LEU A 58 3.08 -2.89 -10.34
C LEU A 58 2.28 -1.84 -11.11
N PHE A 59 1.42 -1.09 -10.44
CA PHE A 59 0.61 -0.07 -11.07
C PHE A 59 1.48 1.08 -11.59
N ASP A 60 2.32 1.67 -10.75
CA ASP A 60 3.17 2.81 -11.10
C ASP A 60 4.15 2.47 -12.23
N TRP A 61 4.91 1.41 -12.07
CA TRP A 61 6.01 1.09 -12.99
C TRP A 61 5.56 0.56 -14.35
N CYS A 62 4.40 -0.08 -14.41
CA CYS A 62 3.85 -0.59 -15.66
C CYS A 62 2.73 0.29 -16.24
N TYR A 63 2.37 1.39 -15.58
CA TYR A 63 1.18 2.19 -15.86
C TYR A 63 0.99 2.53 -17.34
N ASN A 64 1.99 3.12 -17.96
CA ASN A 64 1.91 3.57 -19.36
C ASN A 64 1.80 2.43 -20.36
N ASP A 65 2.20 1.23 -20.00
CA ASP A 65 2.24 0.04 -20.83
C ASP A 65 1.04 -0.90 -20.60
N LEU A 66 0.16 -0.55 -19.65
CA LEU A 66 -1.06 -1.29 -19.41
C LEU A 66 -2.18 -0.84 -20.36
N PRO A 67 -3.03 -1.75 -20.86
CA PRO A 67 -4.26 -1.38 -21.53
C PRO A 67 -5.14 -0.48 -20.65
N SER A 68 -5.80 0.53 -21.23
CA SER A 68 -6.61 1.51 -20.49
C SER A 68 -7.64 0.84 -19.57
N THR A 69 -8.36 -0.17 -20.07
CA THR A 69 -9.33 -0.92 -19.27
C THR A 69 -8.72 -1.60 -18.05
N MET A 70 -7.50 -2.13 -18.19
CA MET A 70 -6.77 -2.77 -17.10
C MET A 70 -6.32 -1.72 -16.07
N ARG A 71 -5.80 -0.57 -16.51
CA ARG A 71 -5.41 0.55 -15.64
C ARG A 71 -6.60 1.02 -14.80
N GLN A 72 -7.73 1.31 -15.48
CA GLN A 72 -8.95 1.80 -14.83
C GLN A 72 -9.48 0.80 -13.79
N HIS A 73 -9.55 -0.47 -14.15
CA HIS A 73 -10.01 -1.52 -13.24
C HIS A 73 -9.08 -1.65 -12.04
N PHE A 74 -7.78 -1.67 -12.27
CA PHE A 74 -6.81 -1.81 -11.19
C PHE A 74 -6.79 -0.57 -10.29
N ALA A 75 -6.88 0.64 -10.85
CA ALA A 75 -7.02 1.88 -10.07
C ALA A 75 -8.24 1.84 -9.15
N GLN A 76 -9.40 1.39 -9.64
CA GLN A 76 -10.59 1.25 -8.82
C GLN A 76 -10.42 0.24 -7.68
N ASN A 77 -9.74 -0.87 -7.93
CA ASN A 77 -9.49 -1.89 -6.92
C ASN A 77 -8.46 -1.43 -5.87
N LEU A 78 -7.39 -0.75 -6.29
CA LEU A 78 -6.45 -0.12 -5.37
C LEU A 78 -7.10 0.99 -4.54
N TYR A 79 -8.02 1.77 -5.15
CA TYR A 79 -8.80 2.76 -4.42
C TYR A 79 -9.67 2.12 -3.32
N LYS A 80 -10.38 1.02 -3.61
CA LYS A 80 -11.16 0.28 -2.61
C LYS A 80 -10.28 -0.24 -1.48
N LEU A 81 -9.13 -0.81 -1.82
CA LEU A 81 -8.17 -1.33 -0.85
C LEU A 81 -7.61 -0.20 0.03
N SER A 82 -7.22 0.92 -0.58
CA SER A 82 -6.76 2.10 0.15
C SER A 82 -7.84 2.68 1.06
N SER A 83 -9.09 2.75 0.58
CA SER A 83 -10.23 3.18 1.38
C SER A 83 -10.43 2.30 2.60
N TYR A 84 -10.24 0.99 2.46
CA TYR A 84 -10.30 0.06 3.56
C TYR A 84 -9.22 0.36 4.62
N PHE A 85 -7.96 0.55 4.23
CA PHE A 85 -6.89 0.93 5.15
C PHE A 85 -7.17 2.26 5.84
N MET A 86 -7.56 3.27 5.07
CA MET A 86 -7.85 4.60 5.61
C MET A 86 -8.96 4.56 6.66
N ASN A 87 -10.08 3.96 6.33
CA ASN A 87 -11.27 4.00 7.19
C ASN A 87 -11.12 3.12 8.46
N ASN A 88 -10.45 1.98 8.35
CA ASN A 88 -10.38 1.03 9.47
C ASN A 88 -9.16 1.25 10.38
N TYR A 89 -8.07 1.84 9.86
CA TYR A 89 -6.82 1.93 10.62
C TYR A 89 -6.32 3.36 10.81
N ILE A 90 -6.54 4.25 9.86
CA ILE A 90 -5.93 5.59 9.90
C ILE A 90 -6.92 6.62 10.44
N LEU A 91 -8.16 6.61 9.96
CA LEU A 91 -9.19 7.56 10.34
C LEU A 91 -10.01 7.10 11.56
N SER A 92 -10.03 5.80 11.83
CA SER A 92 -10.77 5.28 12.98
C SER A 92 -10.04 5.59 14.29
N SER A 93 -10.79 5.93 15.31
CA SER A 93 -10.27 6.12 16.68
C SER A 93 -9.74 4.84 17.34
N ALA A 94 -10.04 3.67 16.77
CA ALA A 94 -9.51 2.39 17.19
C ALA A 94 -8.01 2.22 16.87
N GLY A 95 -7.45 3.07 16.01
CA GLY A 95 -6.06 3.05 15.62
C GLY A 95 -5.08 3.65 16.64
N THR A 96 -5.37 3.59 17.95
CA THR A 96 -4.46 4.15 18.98
C THR A 96 -3.22 3.31 19.25
N ALA A 97 -3.13 2.10 18.71
CA ALA A 97 -1.93 1.28 18.80
C ALA A 97 -0.96 1.55 17.64
N TYR A 98 -0.60 2.82 17.42
CA TYR A 98 0.26 3.29 16.32
C TYR A 98 1.67 2.68 16.30
N VAL A 99 2.03 1.99 17.34
CA VAL A 99 3.36 1.45 17.57
C VAL A 99 3.46 -0.04 17.23
N THR A 100 2.38 -0.64 16.75
CA THR A 100 2.44 -2.02 16.24
C THR A 100 2.90 -1.99 14.79
N GLY A 101 3.75 -2.94 14.37
CA GLY A 101 4.20 -3.07 12.99
C GLY A 101 3.06 -3.04 11.97
N HIS A 102 1.93 -3.64 12.31
CA HIS A 102 0.74 -3.65 11.46
C HIS A 102 0.21 -2.24 11.14
N ASN A 103 0.21 -1.32 12.09
CA ASN A 103 -0.29 0.03 11.86
C ASN A 103 0.69 0.90 11.05
N ILE A 104 1.98 0.70 11.23
CA ILE A 104 3.00 1.35 10.41
C ILE A 104 2.83 0.94 8.96
N TRP A 105 2.66 -0.34 8.68
CA TRP A 105 2.40 -0.83 7.32
C TRP A 105 1.12 -0.27 6.71
N ASN A 106 0.04 -0.17 7.48
CA ASN A 106 -1.21 0.41 6.98
C ASN A 106 -1.03 1.87 6.56
N VAL A 107 -0.25 2.65 7.32
CA VAL A 107 0.10 4.04 6.96
C VAL A 107 0.99 4.07 5.71
N TYR A 108 1.97 3.19 5.63
CA TYR A 108 2.84 3.06 4.45
C TYR A 108 2.02 2.74 3.19
N TYR A 109 1.16 1.73 3.22
CA TYR A 109 0.32 1.38 2.07
C TYR A 109 -0.64 2.50 1.68
N ALA A 110 -1.23 3.18 2.65
CA ALA A 110 -2.12 4.30 2.37
C ALA A 110 -1.37 5.45 1.68
N ASN A 111 -0.14 5.75 2.10
CA ASN A 111 0.71 6.75 1.44
C ASN A 111 1.10 6.31 0.03
N GLN A 112 1.61 5.09 -0.13
CA GLN A 112 2.01 4.55 -1.43
C GLN A 112 0.85 4.61 -2.44
N TYR A 113 -0.33 4.12 -2.04
CA TYR A 113 -1.48 4.14 -2.93
C TYR A 113 -2.00 5.55 -3.22
N ALA A 114 -1.96 6.44 -2.24
CA ALA A 114 -2.33 7.82 -2.49
C ALA A 114 -1.43 8.49 -3.53
N ILE A 115 -0.14 8.19 -3.53
CA ILE A 115 0.80 8.70 -4.54
C ILE A 115 0.45 8.14 -5.93
N VAL A 116 0.33 6.83 -6.06
CA VAL A 116 0.13 6.19 -7.38
C VAL A 116 -1.26 6.40 -7.96
N LEU A 117 -2.26 6.73 -7.13
CA LEU A 117 -3.64 6.96 -7.54
C LEU A 117 -3.96 8.44 -7.83
N ASP A 118 -3.12 9.39 -7.45
CA ASP A 118 -3.41 10.83 -7.59
C ASP A 118 -3.75 11.24 -9.02
N SER A 119 -3.08 10.67 -10.00
CA SER A 119 -3.29 10.93 -11.44
C SER A 119 -3.82 9.73 -12.22
N ALA A 120 -4.31 8.70 -11.53
CA ALA A 120 -4.71 7.46 -12.19
C ALA A 120 -5.97 7.60 -13.05
N ASP A 121 -5.93 6.99 -14.24
CA ASP A 121 -7.11 6.81 -15.07
C ASP A 121 -8.18 5.99 -14.34
N GLY A 122 -9.45 6.29 -14.63
CA GLY A 122 -10.59 5.53 -14.10
C GLY A 122 -11.11 5.99 -12.74
N LEU A 123 -10.43 6.93 -12.06
CA LEU A 123 -10.96 7.57 -10.86
C LEU A 123 -11.79 8.81 -11.22
N SER A 124 -12.93 8.98 -10.54
CA SER A 124 -13.70 10.22 -10.60
C SER A 124 -12.95 11.38 -9.93
N GLN A 125 -13.35 12.61 -10.20
CA GLN A 125 -12.75 13.77 -9.54
C GLN A 125 -12.88 13.69 -8.01
N LEU A 126 -14.04 13.29 -7.51
CA LEU A 126 -14.27 13.09 -6.08
C LEU A 126 -13.31 12.05 -5.47
N GLN A 127 -13.07 10.93 -6.17
CA GLN A 127 -12.11 9.92 -5.72
C GLN A 127 -10.68 10.48 -5.68
N ARG A 128 -10.26 11.23 -6.70
CA ARG A 128 -8.94 11.90 -6.70
C ARG A 128 -8.78 12.89 -5.57
N ASP A 129 -9.79 13.71 -5.30
CA ASP A 129 -9.76 14.66 -4.18
C ASP A 129 -9.70 13.93 -2.82
N THR A 130 -10.39 12.80 -2.72
CA THR A 130 -10.31 11.90 -1.55
C THR A 130 -8.89 11.34 -1.39
N VAL A 131 -8.28 10.86 -2.46
CA VAL A 131 -6.90 10.33 -2.45
C VAL A 131 -5.89 11.40 -1.98
N LYS A 132 -6.02 12.64 -2.46
CA LYS A 132 -5.17 13.76 -1.98
C LYS A 132 -5.34 14.03 -0.48
N THR A 133 -6.57 13.91 0.00
CA THR A 133 -6.85 14.03 1.44
C THR A 133 -6.22 12.89 2.23
N TRP A 134 -6.31 11.67 1.73
CA TRP A 134 -5.67 10.50 2.34
C TRP A 134 -4.16 10.65 2.42
N TYR A 135 -3.51 11.09 1.33
CA TYR A 135 -2.07 11.36 1.34
C TYR A 135 -1.69 12.32 2.47
N ARG A 136 -2.38 13.46 2.57
CA ARG A 136 -2.09 14.44 3.61
C ARG A 136 -2.28 13.88 5.01
N VAL A 137 -3.39 13.17 5.25
CA VAL A 137 -3.71 12.62 6.58
C VAL A 137 -2.72 11.52 6.97
N SER A 138 -2.42 10.59 6.07
CA SER A 138 -1.48 9.51 6.35
C SER A 138 -0.04 10.01 6.50
N TYR A 139 0.37 11.00 5.69
CA TYR A 139 1.66 11.66 5.83
C TYR A 139 1.78 12.39 7.18
N ASP A 140 0.78 13.20 7.54
CA ASP A 140 0.77 13.90 8.83
C ASP A 140 0.85 12.91 9.99
N LYS A 141 0.15 11.79 9.89
CA LYS A 141 0.18 10.73 10.89
C LYS A 141 1.55 10.09 11.00
N ALA A 142 2.18 9.75 9.88
CA ALA A 142 3.53 9.22 9.86
C ALA A 142 4.55 10.17 10.51
N ILE A 143 4.57 11.43 10.08
CA ILE A 143 5.59 12.40 10.48
C ILE A 143 5.35 12.98 11.88
N LYS A 144 4.07 13.25 12.24
CA LYS A 144 3.75 13.97 13.48
C LYS A 144 3.43 13.05 14.66
N GLU A 145 2.97 11.82 14.39
CA GLU A 145 2.52 10.90 15.42
C GLU A 145 3.43 9.68 15.55
N ILE A 146 3.74 9.00 14.44
CA ILE A 146 4.50 7.74 14.47
C ILE A 146 6.00 7.98 14.66
N LEU A 147 6.63 8.78 13.81
CA LEU A 147 8.07 8.99 13.87
C LEU A 147 8.57 9.57 15.20
N PRO A 148 7.90 10.58 15.80
CA PRO A 148 8.34 11.08 17.10
C PRO A 148 8.27 10.03 18.21
N VAL A 149 7.25 9.16 18.15
CA VAL A 149 7.04 8.13 19.17
C VAL A 149 7.95 6.93 18.94
N ALA A 150 8.27 6.60 17.69
CA ALA A 150 9.18 5.51 17.35
C ALA A 150 10.56 5.66 18.06
N GLY A 151 11.03 6.90 18.25
CA GLY A 151 12.25 7.17 18.99
C GLY A 151 12.20 6.75 20.47
N TYR A 152 11.04 6.78 21.11
CA TYR A 152 10.87 6.37 22.52
C TYR A 152 10.79 4.86 22.72
N TYR A 153 10.56 4.10 21.65
CA TYR A 153 10.47 2.64 21.70
C TYR A 153 11.77 1.96 21.29
N ARG A 154 12.83 2.75 21.06
CA ARG A 154 14.19 2.23 20.91
C ARG A 154 14.84 2.12 22.27
N ASP A 155 15.44 0.98 22.54
CA ASP A 155 16.35 0.84 23.67
C ASP A 155 17.57 1.77 23.49
N ASP A 156 18.28 2.09 24.56
CA ASP A 156 19.45 3.01 24.52
C ASP A 156 20.56 2.53 23.56
N ASP A 157 20.56 1.26 23.20
CA ASP A 157 21.47 0.65 22.21
C ASP A 157 20.94 0.73 20.77
N GLY A 158 19.78 1.36 20.54
CA GLY A 158 19.12 1.44 19.24
C GLY A 158 18.25 0.24 18.89
N GLY A 159 18.08 -0.72 19.78
CA GLY A 159 17.15 -1.82 19.63
C GLY A 159 15.69 -1.37 19.71
N TRP A 160 14.82 -2.07 19.04
CA TRP A 160 13.36 -1.86 19.17
C TRP A 160 12.83 -2.86 20.20
N ASN A 161 11.83 -2.46 20.98
CA ASN A 161 11.10 -3.32 21.91
C ASN A 161 10.37 -4.50 21.22
N TRP A 162 10.54 -4.67 19.94
CA TRP A 162 9.97 -5.74 19.14
C TRP A 162 11.01 -6.79 18.82
N THR A 163 10.57 -7.99 18.50
CA THR A 163 11.49 -9.03 18.03
C THR A 163 12.30 -8.49 16.84
N ALA A 164 13.55 -8.89 16.71
CA ALA A 164 14.47 -8.42 15.68
C ALA A 164 13.88 -8.49 14.25
N ALA A 165 13.00 -9.44 13.97
CA ALA A 165 12.31 -9.57 12.69
C ALA A 165 11.37 -8.38 12.42
N TYR A 166 10.57 -7.95 13.40
CA TYR A 166 9.68 -6.80 13.24
C TYR A 166 10.45 -5.48 13.16
N ALA A 167 11.55 -5.35 13.90
CA ALA A 167 12.42 -4.18 13.82
C ALA A 167 13.05 -4.04 12.43
N MET A 168 13.55 -5.13 11.85
CA MET A 168 14.11 -5.13 10.50
C MET A 168 13.08 -4.79 9.42
N TRP A 169 11.88 -5.32 9.51
CA TRP A 169 10.83 -5.01 8.54
C TRP A 169 10.39 -3.55 8.61
N SER A 170 10.21 -3.01 9.80
CA SER A 170 9.86 -1.59 9.96
C SER A 170 10.95 -0.66 9.40
N LEU A 171 12.23 -1.01 9.56
CA LEU A 171 13.33 -0.23 8.99
C LEU A 171 13.37 -0.30 7.45
N VAL A 172 13.08 -1.45 6.87
CA VAL A 172 13.03 -1.59 5.39
C VAL A 172 11.90 -0.75 4.82
N ASP A 173 10.75 -0.71 5.46
CA ASP A 173 9.59 0.07 5.02
C ASP A 173 9.80 1.58 5.20
N GLU A 174 10.60 2.02 6.18
CA GLU A 174 10.94 3.44 6.39
C GLU A 174 11.93 4.00 5.35
N PHE A 175 12.69 3.14 4.68
CA PHE A 175 13.75 3.55 3.72
C PHE A 175 13.43 3.22 2.25
N GLN A 176 12.26 2.70 1.93
CA GLN A 176 11.76 2.54 0.56
C GLN A 176 10.89 3.71 0.13
#